data_f840d59cd539d47f2d3089c0f8c1e01d
#
_entry.id   f840d59cd539d47f2d3089c0f8c1e01d
#
_cell.length_a   1.000
_cell.length_b   1.000
_cell.length_c   1.000
_cell.angle_alpha   90.00
_cell.angle_beta   90.00
_cell.angle_gamma   90.00
#
_symmetry.space_group_name_H-M   'P 1'
#
loop_
_entity.id
_entity.type
_entity.pdbx_description
1 polymer ?
#
loop_
_entity_poly.entity_id
_entity_poly.type
_entity_poly.pdbx_seq_one_letter_code
_entity_poly.pdbx_strand_id
1 'polypeptide(L)'
;MGRKPLVGISLKIYQNKIAEAVNYAQSISQLTNGENDLELFILPSMGVIYPVAQALHNRENVIGLGAQNIAPIANGALTGEFSIESLVDLQGHYVEIGHYERRTYFHEDDELINQKIQLTLKNQLVPLLCIGEAQQTTGAELKTVFKKILAADLANISPAQLATLIIAYEPYWAIGKAAAAQASYVAVAHTMIREALAELIGPTADNVRIIYGGSVSKDTAGSLVNNPNVDGVFVGRFGHDPQNFAEIVKIVKQVKLQAN
;
A
#
# COMPACT_ATOMS: atom_id res chain seq x y z
N MET A 1 13.31 -7.84 -16.20
CA MET A 1 12.16 -8.55 -15.60
C MET A 1 11.12 -7.50 -15.24
N GLY A 2 9.83 -7.78 -15.50
CA GLY A 2 8.75 -6.86 -15.10
C GLY A 2 8.63 -6.73 -13.57
N ARG A 3 8.01 -5.65 -13.09
CA ARG A 3 7.71 -5.48 -11.66
C ARG A 3 6.74 -6.57 -11.19
N LYS A 4 7.02 -7.22 -10.05
CA LYS A 4 6.16 -8.27 -9.50
C LYS A 4 4.81 -7.66 -9.10
N PRO A 5 3.67 -8.22 -9.57
CA PRO A 5 2.34 -7.72 -9.19
C PRO A 5 2.09 -7.87 -7.69
N LEU A 6 1.25 -6.98 -7.14
CA LEU A 6 1.09 -6.83 -5.71
C LEU A 6 -0.40 -6.63 -5.34
N VAL A 7 -0.88 -7.34 -4.34
CA VAL A 7 -2.21 -7.13 -3.75
C VAL A 7 -2.10 -7.02 -2.25
N GLY A 8 -2.45 -5.85 -1.73
CA GLY A 8 -2.48 -5.61 -0.29
C GLY A 8 -3.86 -5.30 0.23
N ILE A 9 -4.04 -5.45 1.53
CA ILE A 9 -5.27 -5.04 2.21
C ILE A 9 -4.96 -4.30 3.52
N SER A 10 -5.63 -3.16 3.72
CA SER A 10 -5.70 -2.49 5.02
C SER A 10 -7.05 -2.80 5.67
N LEU A 11 -7.01 -3.38 6.85
CA LEU A 11 -8.22 -3.66 7.65
C LEU A 11 -8.68 -2.44 8.43
N LYS A 12 -7.89 -1.37 8.41
CA LYS A 12 -8.15 -0.16 9.20
C LYS A 12 -8.52 -0.55 10.64
N ILE A 13 -9.52 0.09 11.24
CA ILE A 13 -10.04 -0.27 12.57
C ILE A 13 -11.41 -0.96 12.49
N TYR A 14 -11.65 -1.77 11.46
CA TYR A 14 -12.91 -2.49 11.31
C TYR A 14 -12.89 -3.88 11.98
N GLN A 15 -11.75 -4.55 12.00
CA GLN A 15 -11.58 -5.87 12.62
C GLN A 15 -10.67 -5.75 13.85
N ASN A 16 -11.24 -5.46 15.01
CA ASN A 16 -10.52 -5.13 16.24
C ASN A 16 -10.56 -6.24 17.29
N LYS A 17 -11.39 -7.27 17.08
CA LYS A 17 -11.42 -8.42 17.97
C LYS A 17 -10.44 -9.48 17.49
N ILE A 18 -9.65 -10.02 18.43
CA ILE A 18 -8.59 -11.00 18.13
C ILE A 18 -9.12 -12.16 17.29
N ALA A 19 -10.22 -12.78 17.69
CA ALA A 19 -10.78 -13.93 16.97
C ALA A 19 -11.17 -13.59 15.53
N GLU A 20 -11.78 -12.42 15.28
CA GLU A 20 -12.20 -11.96 13.95
C GLU A 20 -10.98 -11.73 13.04
N ALA A 21 -9.98 -10.99 13.56
CA ALA A 21 -8.78 -10.67 12.81
C ALA A 21 -7.91 -11.91 12.50
N VAL A 22 -7.78 -12.81 13.45
CA VAL A 22 -7.07 -14.09 13.27
C VAL A 22 -7.80 -14.98 12.26
N ASN A 23 -9.12 -15.14 12.38
CA ASN A 23 -9.91 -15.92 11.43
C ASN A 23 -9.82 -15.33 10.02
N TYR A 24 -9.86 -14.01 9.88
CA TYR A 24 -9.68 -13.36 8.59
C TYR A 24 -8.30 -13.69 7.99
N ALA A 25 -7.22 -13.47 8.74
CA ALA A 25 -5.85 -13.73 8.29
C ALA A 25 -5.65 -15.20 7.86
N GLN A 26 -6.17 -16.15 8.66
CA GLN A 26 -6.13 -17.57 8.33
C GLN A 26 -6.92 -17.90 7.06
N SER A 27 -8.10 -17.30 6.90
CA SER A 27 -8.96 -17.54 5.73
C SER A 27 -8.31 -17.03 4.45
N ILE A 28 -7.77 -15.79 4.43
CA ILE A 28 -7.09 -15.29 3.23
C ILE A 28 -5.83 -16.09 2.92
N SER A 29 -5.05 -16.49 3.93
CA SER A 29 -3.88 -17.35 3.76
C SER A 29 -4.24 -18.70 3.09
N GLN A 30 -5.33 -19.31 3.52
CA GLN A 30 -5.81 -20.57 2.93
C GLN A 30 -6.35 -20.38 1.50
N LEU A 31 -7.13 -19.33 1.27
CA LEU A 31 -7.77 -19.06 -0.02
C LEU A 31 -6.81 -18.61 -1.11
N THR A 32 -5.66 -18.03 -0.71
CA THR A 32 -4.60 -17.57 -1.62
C THR A 32 -3.37 -18.48 -1.60
N ASN A 33 -3.51 -19.71 -1.07
CA ASN A 33 -2.41 -20.67 -1.06
C ASN A 33 -1.99 -21.05 -2.49
N GLY A 34 -0.68 -21.02 -2.74
CA GLY A 34 -0.11 -21.28 -4.06
C GLY A 34 -0.04 -20.07 -5.00
N GLU A 35 -0.50 -18.88 -4.57
CA GLU A 35 -0.40 -17.66 -5.38
C GLU A 35 0.99 -17.00 -5.28
N ASN A 36 2.04 -17.75 -5.65
CA ASN A 36 3.45 -17.32 -5.51
C ASN A 36 3.91 -16.30 -6.56
N ASP A 37 3.15 -16.13 -7.63
CA ASP A 37 3.47 -15.19 -8.72
C ASP A 37 3.15 -13.73 -8.36
N LEU A 38 2.41 -13.54 -7.28
CA LEU A 38 2.05 -12.24 -6.71
C LEU A 38 2.77 -12.03 -5.37
N GLU A 39 2.87 -10.78 -4.97
CA GLU A 39 3.22 -10.40 -3.60
C GLU A 39 1.93 -10.00 -2.88
N LEU A 40 1.69 -10.59 -1.72
CA LEU A 40 0.46 -10.36 -0.93
C LEU A 40 0.83 -9.78 0.43
N PHE A 41 0.05 -8.82 0.94
CA PHE A 41 0.25 -8.29 2.29
C PHE A 41 -1.05 -7.86 2.98
N ILE A 42 -1.00 -7.87 4.31
CA ILE A 42 -2.09 -7.44 5.19
C ILE A 42 -1.60 -6.41 6.21
N LEU A 43 -2.41 -5.37 6.43
CA LEU A 43 -2.21 -4.36 7.47
C LEU A 43 -3.39 -4.45 8.46
N PRO A 44 -3.25 -5.23 9.54
CA PRO A 44 -4.31 -5.35 10.56
C PRO A 44 -4.39 -4.12 11.46
N SER A 45 -5.47 -3.98 12.19
CA SER A 45 -5.56 -3.01 13.30
C SER A 45 -4.40 -3.24 14.28
N MET A 46 -3.78 -2.16 14.77
CA MET A 46 -2.60 -2.24 15.64
C MET A 46 -2.83 -3.07 16.90
N GLY A 47 -4.04 -3.00 17.48
CA GLY A 47 -4.39 -3.76 18.70
C GLY A 47 -4.42 -5.28 18.51
N VAL A 48 -4.47 -5.77 17.28
CA VAL A 48 -4.53 -7.21 16.96
C VAL A 48 -3.38 -7.68 16.06
N ILE A 49 -2.38 -6.82 15.83
CA ILE A 49 -1.26 -7.13 14.92
C ILE A 49 -0.46 -8.35 15.40
N TYR A 50 -0.21 -8.48 16.71
CA TYR A 50 0.52 -9.62 17.27
C TYR A 50 -0.17 -10.96 17.03
N PRO A 51 -1.44 -11.19 17.42
CA PRO A 51 -2.11 -12.45 17.15
C PRO A 51 -2.28 -12.74 15.65
N VAL A 52 -2.41 -11.73 14.80
CA VAL A 52 -2.42 -11.89 13.34
C VAL A 52 -1.06 -12.37 12.83
N ALA A 53 0.04 -11.77 13.30
CA ALA A 53 1.40 -12.21 12.97
C ALA A 53 1.60 -13.71 13.32
N GLN A 54 1.24 -14.11 14.52
CA GLN A 54 1.32 -15.51 14.95
C GLN A 54 0.48 -16.46 14.07
N ALA A 55 -0.68 -16.01 13.62
CA ALA A 55 -1.55 -16.80 12.74
C ALA A 55 -0.96 -16.98 11.32
N LEU A 56 -0.20 -16.01 10.82
CA LEU A 56 0.45 -16.05 9.52
C LEU A 56 1.76 -16.83 9.51
N HIS A 57 2.59 -16.71 10.55
CA HIS A 57 3.89 -17.38 10.64
C HIS A 57 3.82 -18.93 10.58
N ASN A 58 2.70 -19.49 10.96
CA ASN A 58 2.49 -20.96 10.96
C ASN A 58 1.98 -21.50 9.62
N ARG A 59 2.08 -20.72 8.52
CA ARG A 59 1.52 -21.08 7.22
C ARG A 59 2.62 -21.14 6.15
N GLU A 60 2.47 -22.03 5.19
CA GLU A 60 3.35 -22.14 4.01
C GLU A 60 3.24 -20.93 3.07
N ASN A 61 2.19 -20.15 3.25
CA ASN A 61 1.85 -19.01 2.40
C ASN A 61 2.41 -17.72 2.99
N VAL A 62 3.20 -17.01 2.22
CA VAL A 62 3.84 -15.78 2.69
C VAL A 62 2.95 -14.59 2.34
N ILE A 63 1.90 -14.34 3.16
CA ILE A 63 1.26 -13.03 3.19
C ILE A 63 2.11 -12.15 4.10
N GLY A 64 2.71 -11.10 3.53
CA GLY A 64 3.53 -10.16 4.28
C GLY A 64 2.69 -9.39 5.31
N LEU A 65 3.21 -9.27 6.52
CA LEU A 65 2.61 -8.44 7.56
C LEU A 65 3.10 -7.01 7.43
N GLY A 66 2.22 -6.03 7.68
CA GLY A 66 2.63 -4.63 7.81
C GLY A 66 1.84 -3.89 8.87
N ALA A 67 2.27 -2.67 9.15
CA ALA A 67 1.61 -1.75 10.07
C ALA A 67 0.92 -0.63 9.31
N GLN A 68 -0.25 -0.18 9.81
CA GLN A 68 -1.03 0.92 9.22
C GLN A 68 -0.41 2.30 9.48
N ASN A 69 0.56 2.40 10.37
CA ASN A 69 1.33 3.59 10.70
C ASN A 69 2.45 3.22 11.68
N ILE A 70 3.43 4.09 11.83
CA ILE A 70 4.47 4.03 12.87
C ILE A 70 4.72 5.40 13.48
N ALA A 71 5.35 5.44 14.66
CA ALA A 71 5.97 6.65 15.20
C ALA A 71 7.12 7.12 14.29
N PRO A 72 7.47 8.43 14.27
CA PRO A 72 8.60 8.94 13.49
C PRO A 72 9.97 8.60 14.10
N ILE A 73 9.99 8.07 15.30
CA ILE A 73 11.20 7.58 16.01
C ILE A 73 10.98 6.15 16.47
N ALA A 74 12.05 5.37 16.51
CA ALA A 74 11.96 3.96 16.88
C ALA A 74 11.59 3.75 18.35
N ASN A 75 12.13 4.59 19.21
CA ASN A 75 11.95 4.51 20.67
C ASN A 75 11.95 5.91 21.28
N GLY A 76 11.04 6.19 22.23
CA GLY A 76 10.97 7.51 22.87
C GLY A 76 9.63 7.82 23.52
N ALA A 77 9.47 9.07 23.96
CA ALA A 77 8.32 9.56 24.71
C ALA A 77 7.17 9.97 23.79
N LEU A 78 6.57 9.01 23.08
CA LEU A 78 5.40 9.21 22.20
C LEU A 78 4.27 8.27 22.64
N THR A 79 3.60 8.63 23.72
CA THR A 79 2.52 7.82 24.30
C THR A 79 1.41 7.53 23.29
N GLY A 80 1.12 6.25 23.07
CA GLY A 80 0.04 5.79 22.18
C GLY A 80 0.47 5.49 20.74
N GLU A 81 1.71 5.83 20.34
CA GLU A 81 2.24 5.54 19.01
C GLU A 81 2.79 4.10 18.91
N PHE A 82 2.79 3.56 17.70
CA PHE A 82 3.30 2.22 17.40
C PHE A 82 4.77 2.30 16.98
N SER A 83 5.62 1.57 17.70
CA SER A 83 7.06 1.51 17.41
C SER A 83 7.35 0.60 16.23
N ILE A 84 8.26 1.02 15.36
CA ILE A 84 8.80 0.19 14.29
C ILE A 84 9.56 -1.04 14.83
N GLU A 85 10.16 -0.95 16.02
CA GLU A 85 10.82 -2.08 16.68
C GLU A 85 9.84 -3.23 16.93
N SER A 86 8.60 -2.91 17.33
CA SER A 86 7.56 -3.92 17.49
C SER A 86 7.21 -4.61 16.17
N LEU A 87 7.18 -3.87 15.05
CA LEU A 87 6.93 -4.46 13.74
C LEU A 87 8.08 -5.36 13.29
N VAL A 88 9.32 -4.95 13.53
CA VAL A 88 10.52 -5.76 13.23
C VAL A 88 10.52 -7.06 14.03
N ASP A 89 10.21 -7.00 15.34
CA ASP A 89 10.11 -8.17 16.22
C ASP A 89 9.02 -9.15 15.75
N LEU A 90 7.94 -8.64 15.15
CA LEU A 90 6.88 -9.42 14.53
C LEU A 90 7.23 -9.92 13.10
N GLN A 91 8.46 -9.71 12.62
CA GLN A 91 8.87 -10.03 11.25
C GLN A 91 7.97 -9.37 10.20
N GLY A 92 7.46 -8.18 10.49
CA GLY A 92 6.69 -7.38 9.54
C GLY A 92 7.59 -6.80 8.46
N HIS A 93 7.00 -6.44 7.32
CA HIS A 93 7.72 -5.98 6.13
C HIS A 93 7.26 -4.63 5.61
N TYR A 94 5.99 -4.27 5.80
CA TYR A 94 5.38 -3.08 5.19
C TYR A 94 4.98 -2.06 6.24
N VAL A 95 5.14 -0.78 5.89
CA VAL A 95 4.65 0.33 6.71
C VAL A 95 3.83 1.26 5.81
N GLU A 96 2.53 1.35 6.06
CA GLU A 96 1.66 2.34 5.43
C GLU A 96 1.96 3.73 6.01
N ILE A 97 2.22 4.69 5.13
CA ILE A 97 2.65 6.04 5.50
C ILE A 97 1.90 7.06 4.66
N GLY A 98 1.45 8.15 5.29
CA GLY A 98 0.85 9.27 4.60
C GLY A 98 -0.54 9.02 4.02
N HIS A 99 -1.26 7.99 4.51
CA HIS A 99 -2.65 7.75 4.12
C HIS A 99 -3.50 9.00 4.31
N TYR A 100 -4.49 9.21 3.42
CA TYR A 100 -5.39 10.37 3.46
C TYR A 100 -5.97 10.66 4.85
N GLU A 101 -6.40 9.63 5.58
CA GLU A 101 -6.96 9.78 6.94
C GLU A 101 -5.91 10.33 7.91
N ARG A 102 -4.64 9.92 7.79
CA ARG A 102 -3.54 10.41 8.63
C ARG A 102 -3.24 11.89 8.33
N ARG A 103 -3.15 12.24 7.07
CA ARG A 103 -2.94 13.63 6.65
C ARG A 103 -4.10 14.54 7.07
N THR A 104 -5.35 14.07 6.92
CA THR A 104 -6.55 14.91 7.14
C THR A 104 -6.99 14.96 8.59
N TYR A 105 -7.07 13.82 9.28
CA TYR A 105 -7.62 13.77 10.64
C TYR A 105 -6.58 13.89 11.74
N PHE A 106 -5.35 13.48 11.45
CA PHE A 106 -4.24 13.50 12.40
C PHE A 106 -3.17 14.53 12.05
N HIS A 107 -3.39 15.32 10.99
CA HIS A 107 -2.52 16.43 10.58
C HIS A 107 -1.05 16.05 10.35
N GLU A 108 -0.81 14.83 9.86
CA GLU A 108 0.53 14.42 9.46
C GLU A 108 0.96 15.19 8.22
N ASP A 109 1.99 16.01 8.37
CA ASP A 109 2.58 16.80 7.29
C ASP A 109 3.67 16.02 6.54
N ASP A 110 4.16 16.60 5.45
CA ASP A 110 5.17 15.97 4.59
C ASP A 110 6.50 15.73 5.33
N GLU A 111 6.86 16.57 6.31
CA GLU A 111 8.08 16.40 7.11
C GLU A 111 7.98 15.16 8.00
N LEU A 112 6.87 14.99 8.70
CA LEU A 112 6.60 13.82 9.53
C LEU A 112 6.53 12.53 8.70
N ILE A 113 5.93 12.60 7.52
CA ILE A 113 5.86 11.49 6.57
C ILE A 113 7.25 11.11 6.08
N ASN A 114 8.08 12.09 5.70
CA ASN A 114 9.45 11.85 5.30
C ASN A 114 10.28 11.17 6.40
N GLN A 115 10.15 11.62 7.67
CA GLN A 115 10.82 10.99 8.81
C GLN A 115 10.42 9.51 8.97
N LYS A 116 9.13 9.18 8.80
CA LYS A 116 8.64 7.81 8.86
C LYS A 116 9.18 6.95 7.71
N ILE A 117 9.26 7.50 6.49
CA ILE A 117 9.86 6.80 5.34
C ILE A 117 11.33 6.50 5.61
N GLN A 118 12.11 7.49 6.05
CA GLN A 118 13.52 7.28 6.38
C GLN A 118 13.72 6.24 7.48
N LEU A 119 12.90 6.28 8.53
CA LEU A 119 12.94 5.30 9.61
C LEU A 119 12.60 3.88 9.11
N THR A 120 11.61 3.75 8.24
CA THR A 120 11.22 2.48 7.62
C THR A 120 12.36 1.90 6.80
N LEU A 121 12.97 2.69 5.93
CA LEU A 121 14.11 2.28 5.10
C LEU A 121 15.34 1.92 5.94
N LYS A 122 15.62 2.67 7.00
CA LYS A 122 16.73 2.37 7.94
C LYS A 122 16.57 1.01 8.61
N ASN A 123 15.34 0.57 8.84
CA ASN A 123 15.04 -0.75 9.40
C ASN A 123 14.85 -1.84 8.34
N GLN A 124 15.19 -1.56 7.07
CA GLN A 124 15.10 -2.49 5.94
C GLN A 124 13.66 -2.97 5.67
N LEU A 125 12.67 -2.19 6.07
CA LEU A 125 11.27 -2.43 5.78
C LEU A 125 10.86 -1.66 4.51
N VAL A 126 9.70 -2.01 3.97
CA VAL A 126 9.15 -1.45 2.74
C VAL A 126 8.18 -0.32 3.06
N PRO A 127 8.48 0.93 2.72
CA PRO A 127 7.49 2.01 2.85
C PRO A 127 6.42 1.86 1.78
N LEU A 128 5.16 1.90 2.21
CA LEU A 128 3.96 1.99 1.37
C LEU A 128 3.43 3.41 1.50
N LEU A 129 3.90 4.30 0.61
CA LEU A 129 3.54 5.71 0.63
C LEU A 129 2.22 5.96 -0.08
N CYS A 130 1.22 6.43 0.66
CA CYS A 130 -0.07 6.84 0.13
C CYS A 130 -0.03 8.29 -0.37
N ILE A 131 -0.41 8.48 -1.64
CA ILE A 131 -0.51 9.80 -2.27
C ILE A 131 -1.79 9.91 -3.08
N GLY A 132 -2.28 11.14 -3.23
CA GLY A 132 -3.44 11.42 -4.07
C GLY A 132 -3.69 12.91 -4.18
N GLU A 133 -4.51 13.27 -5.16
CA GLU A 133 -4.99 14.63 -5.34
C GLU A 133 -6.35 14.82 -4.64
N ALA A 134 -6.61 16.06 -4.19
CA ALA A 134 -7.84 16.41 -3.48
C ALA A 134 -9.06 16.51 -4.41
N GLN A 135 -8.85 16.86 -5.68
CA GLN A 135 -9.89 17.06 -6.69
C GLN A 135 -9.46 16.46 -8.02
N GLN A 136 -10.40 15.95 -8.76
CA GLN A 136 -10.16 15.45 -10.12
C GLN A 136 -9.62 16.56 -11.02
N THR A 137 -8.51 16.28 -11.73
CA THR A 137 -7.85 17.27 -12.60
C THR A 137 -7.22 16.62 -13.85
N THR A 138 -6.55 17.43 -14.68
CA THR A 138 -5.95 16.98 -15.93
C THR A 138 -4.56 16.35 -15.73
N GLY A 139 -4.07 15.61 -16.75
CA GLY A 139 -2.79 14.90 -16.66
C GLY A 139 -1.61 15.81 -16.32
N ALA A 140 -1.49 16.99 -16.94
CA ALA A 140 -0.38 17.92 -16.66
C ALA A 140 -0.42 18.49 -15.24
N GLU A 141 -1.61 18.79 -14.74
CA GLU A 141 -1.82 19.24 -13.37
C GLU A 141 -1.57 18.12 -12.37
N LEU A 142 -2.02 16.88 -12.65
CA LEU A 142 -1.71 15.68 -11.85
C LEU A 142 -0.21 15.52 -11.67
N LYS A 143 0.56 15.61 -12.78
CA LYS A 143 2.03 15.50 -12.69
C LYS A 143 2.64 16.54 -11.77
N THR A 144 2.17 17.77 -11.85
CA THR A 144 2.63 18.87 -10.98
C THR A 144 2.33 18.60 -9.51
N VAL A 145 1.10 18.13 -9.22
CA VAL A 145 0.68 17.77 -7.85
C VAL A 145 1.54 16.63 -7.32
N PHE A 146 1.69 15.54 -8.06
CA PHE A 146 2.47 14.38 -7.61
C PHE A 146 3.95 14.70 -7.46
N LYS A 147 4.52 15.49 -8.37
CA LYS A 147 5.91 15.93 -8.25
C LYS A 147 6.14 16.73 -6.95
N LYS A 148 5.21 17.62 -6.59
CA LYS A 148 5.29 18.38 -5.35
C LYS A 148 5.24 17.48 -4.12
N ILE A 149 4.26 16.56 -4.05
CA ILE A 149 4.11 15.62 -2.93
C ILE A 149 5.36 14.73 -2.82
N LEU A 150 5.76 14.10 -3.91
CA LEU A 150 6.91 13.18 -3.91
C LEU A 150 8.22 13.89 -3.59
N ALA A 151 8.43 15.13 -4.05
CA ALA A 151 9.62 15.92 -3.72
C ALA A 151 9.73 16.24 -2.23
N ALA A 152 8.59 16.45 -1.56
CA ALA A 152 8.55 16.71 -0.12
C ALA A 152 8.70 15.41 0.69
N ASP A 153 7.86 14.41 0.39
CA ASP A 153 7.82 13.14 1.12
C ASP A 153 9.13 12.33 0.98
N LEU A 154 9.83 12.46 -0.16
CA LEU A 154 11.08 11.72 -0.46
C LEU A 154 12.36 12.59 -0.32
N ALA A 155 12.25 13.77 0.28
CA ALA A 155 13.38 14.69 0.44
C ALA A 155 14.56 14.00 1.16
N ASN A 156 15.79 14.25 0.66
CA ASN A 156 17.04 13.75 1.26
C ASN A 156 17.16 12.20 1.34
N ILE A 157 16.37 11.45 0.58
CA ILE A 157 16.49 10.00 0.45
C ILE A 157 17.17 9.68 -0.88
N SER A 158 18.20 8.86 -0.86
CA SER A 158 18.90 8.50 -2.08
C SER A 158 18.05 7.61 -3.00
N PRO A 159 18.19 7.72 -4.34
CA PRO A 159 17.45 6.86 -5.27
C PRO A 159 17.61 5.37 -4.98
N ALA A 160 18.81 4.92 -4.61
CA ALA A 160 19.07 3.51 -4.31
C ALA A 160 18.22 2.98 -3.14
N GLN A 161 17.98 3.81 -2.11
CA GLN A 161 17.13 3.45 -0.98
C GLN A 161 15.65 3.35 -1.37
N LEU A 162 15.23 4.09 -2.39
CA LEU A 162 13.84 4.12 -2.87
C LEU A 162 13.49 2.95 -3.81
N ALA A 163 14.42 2.08 -4.13
CA ALA A 163 14.17 0.94 -5.04
C ALA A 163 13.08 -0.02 -4.53
N THR A 164 12.85 -0.09 -3.21
CA THR A 164 11.81 -0.92 -2.58
C THR A 164 10.51 -0.19 -2.33
N LEU A 165 10.47 1.13 -2.53
CA LEU A 165 9.28 1.95 -2.30
C LEU A 165 8.07 1.42 -3.08
N ILE A 166 6.93 1.41 -2.42
CA ILE A 166 5.62 1.20 -3.06
C ILE A 166 4.83 2.51 -2.91
N ILE A 167 4.27 2.98 -4.02
CA ILE A 167 3.31 4.09 -4.02
C ILE A 167 1.90 3.50 -4.05
N ALA A 168 1.07 3.84 -3.08
CA ALA A 168 -0.36 3.59 -3.10
C ALA A 168 -1.07 4.88 -3.57
N TYR A 169 -1.54 4.87 -4.81
CA TYR A 169 -2.29 5.99 -5.35
C TYR A 169 -3.75 5.92 -4.91
N GLU A 170 -4.18 6.90 -4.17
CA GLU A 170 -5.53 7.02 -3.61
C GLU A 170 -6.12 8.39 -3.94
N PRO A 171 -6.87 8.57 -5.04
CA PRO A 171 -7.52 9.86 -5.31
C PRO A 171 -8.45 10.21 -4.15
N TYR A 172 -8.14 11.28 -3.39
CA TYR A 172 -8.83 11.62 -2.13
C TYR A 172 -10.32 11.85 -2.34
N TRP A 173 -10.71 12.37 -3.51
CA TRP A 173 -12.11 12.57 -3.89
C TRP A 173 -12.88 11.26 -4.12
N ALA A 174 -12.20 10.11 -4.32
CA ALA A 174 -12.81 8.80 -4.52
C ALA A 174 -12.76 7.89 -3.28
N ILE A 175 -12.04 8.29 -2.22
CA ILE A 175 -11.95 7.51 -0.97
C ILE A 175 -13.34 7.44 -0.30
N GLY A 176 -13.72 6.24 0.16
CA GLY A 176 -15.00 6.02 0.83
C GLY A 176 -16.23 6.07 -0.07
N LYS A 177 -16.07 6.27 -1.37
CA LYS A 177 -17.18 6.22 -2.34
C LYS A 177 -17.59 4.78 -2.67
N ALA A 178 -18.79 4.63 -3.23
CA ALA A 178 -19.32 3.33 -3.64
C ALA A 178 -18.59 2.77 -4.88
N ALA A 179 -18.06 3.64 -5.74
CA ALA A 179 -17.37 3.28 -6.97
C ALA A 179 -15.91 3.74 -6.95
N ALA A 180 -15.03 2.95 -7.59
CA ALA A 180 -13.66 3.35 -7.87
C ALA A 180 -13.62 4.55 -8.86
N ALA A 181 -12.48 5.24 -8.94
CA ALA A 181 -12.19 6.14 -10.05
C ALA A 181 -12.20 5.35 -11.37
N GLN A 182 -12.55 6.03 -12.47
CA GLN A 182 -12.56 5.39 -13.79
C GLN A 182 -11.16 4.86 -14.15
N ALA A 183 -11.08 3.66 -14.71
CA ALA A 183 -9.81 3.02 -15.05
C ALA A 183 -8.94 3.86 -16.00
N SER A 184 -9.55 4.62 -16.90
CA SER A 184 -8.85 5.57 -17.77
C SER A 184 -8.18 6.71 -17.01
N TYR A 185 -8.85 7.25 -16.00
CA TYR A 185 -8.28 8.28 -15.13
C TYR A 185 -7.12 7.72 -14.29
N VAL A 186 -7.32 6.53 -13.71
CA VAL A 186 -6.29 5.82 -12.94
C VAL A 186 -5.04 5.56 -13.79
N ALA A 187 -5.23 5.15 -15.05
CA ALA A 187 -4.13 4.93 -15.99
C ALA A 187 -3.30 6.21 -16.23
N VAL A 188 -3.98 7.35 -16.42
CA VAL A 188 -3.31 8.65 -16.57
C VAL A 188 -2.58 9.03 -15.29
N ALA A 189 -3.23 8.92 -14.14
CA ALA A 189 -2.61 9.26 -12.84
C ALA A 189 -1.35 8.42 -12.56
N HIS A 190 -1.40 7.10 -12.77
CA HIS A 190 -0.24 6.23 -12.58
C HIS A 190 0.91 6.57 -13.55
N THR A 191 0.59 6.96 -14.79
CA THR A 191 1.60 7.43 -15.74
C THR A 191 2.24 8.72 -15.24
N MET A 192 1.45 9.68 -14.76
CA MET A 192 1.97 10.95 -14.21
C MET A 192 2.80 10.75 -12.95
N ILE A 193 2.44 9.81 -12.09
CA ILE A 193 3.25 9.42 -10.91
C ILE A 193 4.59 8.84 -11.38
N ARG A 194 4.59 7.93 -12.36
CA ARG A 194 5.82 7.32 -12.90
C ARG A 194 6.75 8.36 -13.50
N GLU A 195 6.20 9.29 -14.28
CA GLU A 195 6.97 10.40 -14.86
C GLU A 195 7.54 11.35 -13.78
N ALA A 196 6.74 11.68 -12.76
CA ALA A 196 7.21 12.51 -11.65
C ALA A 196 8.34 11.81 -10.86
N LEU A 197 8.23 10.51 -10.62
CA LEU A 197 9.30 9.71 -10.02
C LEU A 197 10.57 9.70 -10.91
N ALA A 198 10.42 9.49 -12.21
CA ALA A 198 11.55 9.48 -13.13
C ALA A 198 12.34 10.81 -13.13
N GLU A 199 11.63 11.94 -13.00
CA GLU A 199 12.27 13.25 -12.87
C GLU A 199 13.00 13.45 -11.52
N LEU A 200 12.53 12.80 -10.46
CA LEU A 200 13.09 12.96 -9.10
C LEU A 200 14.23 11.97 -8.81
N ILE A 201 14.08 10.72 -9.22
CA ILE A 201 14.99 9.63 -8.83
C ILE A 201 15.60 8.87 -10.02
N GLY A 202 15.39 9.38 -11.23
CA GLY A 202 15.97 8.81 -12.46
C GLY A 202 15.53 7.36 -12.72
N PRO A 203 16.43 6.49 -13.23
CA PRO A 203 16.09 5.12 -13.61
C PRO A 203 15.58 4.23 -12.47
N THR A 204 15.82 4.58 -11.21
CA THR A 204 15.28 3.86 -10.05
C THR A 204 13.74 3.86 -10.04
N ALA A 205 13.12 4.87 -10.66
CA ALA A 205 11.67 4.95 -10.80
C ALA A 205 11.05 3.71 -11.47
N ASP A 206 11.78 3.02 -12.35
CA ASP A 206 11.31 1.81 -13.01
C ASP A 206 11.13 0.62 -12.06
N ASN A 207 11.80 0.63 -10.91
CA ASN A 207 11.67 -0.40 -9.88
C ASN A 207 10.55 -0.11 -8.88
N VAL A 208 10.15 1.16 -8.72
CA VAL A 208 9.08 1.55 -7.79
C VAL A 208 7.75 0.98 -8.26
N ARG A 209 7.07 0.24 -7.39
CA ARG A 209 5.74 -0.30 -7.69
C ARG A 209 4.68 0.75 -7.36
N ILE A 210 3.71 0.91 -8.26
CA ILE A 210 2.60 1.86 -8.08
C ILE A 210 1.30 1.06 -8.11
N ILE A 211 0.58 1.05 -7.00
CA ILE A 211 -0.68 0.32 -6.84
C ILE A 211 -1.85 1.29 -6.64
N TYR A 212 -3.04 0.88 -7.04
CA TYR A 212 -4.25 1.68 -6.87
C TYR A 212 -4.96 1.34 -5.56
N GLY A 213 -5.23 2.35 -4.72
CA GLY A 213 -5.80 2.21 -3.37
C GLY A 213 -7.22 2.73 -3.18
N GLY A 214 -7.90 3.20 -4.23
CA GLY A 214 -9.27 3.72 -4.11
C GLY A 214 -10.34 2.68 -4.39
N SER A 215 -11.28 2.44 -3.48
CA SER A 215 -12.54 1.65 -3.65
C SER A 215 -12.45 0.43 -4.59
N VAL A 216 -11.41 -0.39 -4.47
CA VAL A 216 -11.20 -1.60 -5.29
C VAL A 216 -12.18 -2.70 -4.93
N SER A 217 -12.90 -3.24 -5.91
CA SER A 217 -13.76 -4.41 -5.80
C SER A 217 -13.37 -5.48 -6.83
N LYS A 218 -13.94 -6.68 -6.72
CA LYS A 218 -13.78 -7.73 -7.74
C LYS A 218 -14.26 -7.31 -9.13
N ASP A 219 -15.28 -6.44 -9.20
CA ASP A 219 -15.84 -5.97 -10.48
C ASP A 219 -14.94 -4.94 -11.16
N THR A 220 -14.11 -4.21 -10.39
CA THR A 220 -13.26 -3.13 -10.89
C THR A 220 -11.79 -3.51 -11.00
N ALA A 221 -11.31 -4.47 -10.22
CA ALA A 221 -9.88 -4.84 -10.13
C ALA A 221 -9.26 -5.12 -11.51
N GLY A 222 -9.92 -5.92 -12.36
CA GLY A 222 -9.41 -6.29 -13.66
C GLY A 222 -9.17 -5.10 -14.60
N SER A 223 -10.14 -4.19 -14.69
CA SER A 223 -10.01 -2.99 -15.52
C SER A 223 -8.95 -2.00 -14.99
N LEU A 224 -8.80 -1.91 -13.67
CA LEU A 224 -7.81 -1.04 -13.03
C LEU A 224 -6.39 -1.51 -13.30
N VAL A 225 -6.11 -2.81 -13.17
CA VAL A 225 -4.75 -3.35 -13.35
C VAL A 225 -4.39 -3.66 -14.81
N ASN A 226 -5.31 -3.52 -15.74
CA ASN A 226 -5.05 -3.69 -17.17
C ASN A 226 -4.29 -2.50 -17.79
N ASN A 227 -3.30 -1.99 -17.05
CA ASN A 227 -2.39 -0.94 -17.49
C ASN A 227 -0.98 -1.28 -16.98
N PRO A 228 0.08 -1.12 -17.80
CA PRO A 228 1.45 -1.48 -17.41
C PRO A 228 2.01 -0.64 -16.26
N ASN A 229 1.46 0.55 -16.01
CA ASN A 229 1.87 1.42 -14.89
C ASN A 229 1.12 1.16 -13.58
N VAL A 230 0.09 0.30 -13.59
CA VAL A 230 -0.63 -0.13 -12.37
C VAL A 230 -0.08 -1.50 -11.97
N ASP A 231 0.77 -1.57 -10.96
CA ASP A 231 1.46 -2.80 -10.56
C ASP A 231 0.62 -3.70 -9.64
N GLY A 232 -0.57 -3.24 -9.24
CA GLY A 232 -1.48 -3.99 -8.40
C GLY A 232 -2.51 -3.12 -7.71
N VAL A 233 -3.09 -3.62 -6.62
CA VAL A 233 -4.15 -2.93 -5.88
C VAL A 233 -3.94 -2.97 -4.37
N PHE A 234 -4.40 -1.93 -3.71
CA PHE A 234 -4.47 -1.83 -2.25
C PHE A 234 -5.95 -1.76 -1.84
N VAL A 235 -6.42 -2.86 -1.25
CA VAL A 235 -7.85 -3.10 -1.01
C VAL A 235 -8.25 -2.60 0.39
N GLY A 236 -9.38 -1.94 0.48
CA GLY A 236 -10.02 -1.58 1.73
C GLY A 236 -11.23 -2.47 2.03
N ARG A 237 -12.36 -1.85 2.42
CA ARG A 237 -13.57 -2.55 2.91
C ARG A 237 -14.14 -3.63 1.99
N PHE A 238 -13.97 -3.53 0.68
CA PHE A 238 -14.47 -4.56 -0.26
C PHE A 238 -13.71 -5.89 -0.16
N GLY A 239 -12.53 -5.90 0.47
CA GLY A 239 -11.78 -7.12 0.76
C GLY A 239 -11.97 -7.66 2.19
N HIS A 240 -12.83 -7.06 3.02
CA HIS A 240 -13.07 -7.54 4.39
C HIS A 240 -13.79 -8.89 4.45
N ASP A 241 -14.45 -9.31 3.38
CA ASP A 241 -14.80 -10.71 3.15
C ASP A 241 -13.58 -11.43 2.54
N PRO A 242 -13.06 -12.50 3.17
CA PRO A 242 -11.89 -13.22 2.67
C PRO A 242 -12.07 -13.79 1.26
N GLN A 243 -13.29 -14.18 0.89
CA GLN A 243 -13.61 -14.67 -0.46
C GLN A 243 -13.45 -13.56 -1.51
N ASN A 244 -13.97 -12.37 -1.22
CA ASN A 244 -13.82 -11.23 -2.11
C ASN A 244 -12.35 -10.83 -2.29
N PHE A 245 -11.55 -10.87 -1.22
CA PHE A 245 -10.12 -10.61 -1.31
C PHE A 245 -9.42 -11.64 -2.21
N ALA A 246 -9.71 -12.93 -2.00
CA ALA A 246 -9.13 -14.00 -2.82
C ALA A 246 -9.56 -13.93 -4.30
N GLU A 247 -10.79 -13.51 -4.58
CA GLU A 247 -11.25 -13.27 -5.96
C GLU A 247 -10.47 -12.11 -6.60
N ILE A 248 -10.26 -11.01 -5.87
CA ILE A 248 -9.45 -9.88 -6.34
C ILE A 248 -8.02 -10.34 -6.67
N VAL A 249 -7.40 -11.14 -5.80
CA VAL A 249 -6.06 -11.71 -6.03
C VAL A 249 -6.00 -12.51 -7.33
N LYS A 250 -6.98 -13.40 -7.57
CA LYS A 250 -7.07 -14.20 -8.80
C LYS A 250 -7.23 -13.34 -10.05
N ILE A 251 -8.08 -12.31 -9.99
CA ILE A 251 -8.29 -11.37 -11.10
C ILE A 251 -7.01 -10.62 -11.43
N VAL A 252 -6.32 -10.07 -10.42
CA VAL A 252 -5.06 -9.35 -10.62
C VAL A 252 -4.00 -10.26 -11.22
N LYS A 253 -3.86 -11.50 -10.72
CA LYS A 253 -2.96 -12.51 -11.27
C LYS A 253 -3.26 -12.75 -12.75
N GLN A 254 -4.51 -13.07 -13.06
CA GLN A 254 -4.92 -13.38 -14.43
C GLN A 254 -4.57 -12.25 -15.41
N VAL A 255 -4.89 -11.01 -15.06
CA VAL A 255 -4.63 -9.86 -15.95
C VAL A 255 -3.13 -9.58 -16.08
N LYS A 256 -2.38 -9.60 -14.96
CA LYS A 256 -0.97 -9.23 -14.96
C LYS A 256 -0.04 -10.30 -15.56
N LEU A 257 -0.37 -11.58 -15.43
CA LEU A 257 0.46 -12.66 -15.96
C LEU A 257 0.09 -13.06 -17.39
N GLN A 258 -1.11 -12.72 -17.86
CA GLN A 258 -1.48 -12.90 -19.29
C GLN A 258 -0.98 -11.78 -20.18
N ALA A 259 -0.61 -10.62 -19.61
CA ALA A 259 -0.09 -9.47 -20.34
C ALA A 259 1.44 -9.52 -20.57
N ASN A 260 2.12 -10.52 -20.06
CA ASN A 260 3.55 -10.81 -20.26
C ASN A 260 3.72 -12.05 -21.14
#